data_96c74e66a98efaa5621dca7c31ed25a0
#
_entry.id   96c74e66a98efaa5621dca7c31ed25a0
#
_cell.length_a   1.000
_cell.length_b   1.000
_cell.length_c   1.000
_cell.angle_alpha   90.00
_cell.angle_beta   90.00
_cell.angle_gamma   90.00
#
_symmetry.space_group_name_H-M   'P 1'
#
loop_
_entity.id
_entity.type
_entity.pdbx_description
1 polymer ?
#
loop_
_entity_poly.entity_id
_entity_poly.type
_entity_poly.pdbx_seq_one_letter_code
_entity_poly.pdbx_strand_id
1 'polypeptide(L)'
;LEGEREKLLKMEETLGKRVIGQKDAVAAVSKAVRRARAGLQDPNRPLGSFLFLGPTGVGKTELTKALAGFLFDDDNAMVRIDMSEFMEKHSVSRLIGAPPGYVGYDEGGVLTEAVRRRPYQVVLFDEVEKAHTDVFNVLLQVLDDGRLTDGQGRQVDFTNTLIILTSNLGSQYLANLEDGQDVESVEPQVMEMVRGHFRPEFLNRLDEIILFHRLGVEHMAPIVELQVGRVASVYGARPLKRAVQRYLQDPLAEKLLAGEIPDGASLRIDEGDGALSIAVG
;
A
#
# COMPACT_ATOMS: atom_id res chain seq x y z
N LEU A 1 20.04 -1.62 -20.61
CA LEU A 1 20.56 -0.46 -19.81
C LEU A 1 19.92 0.87 -20.19
N GLU A 2 19.78 1.21 -21.49
CA GLU A 2 19.13 2.47 -21.91
C GLU A 2 17.62 2.44 -21.61
N GLY A 3 16.93 1.35 -21.88
CA GLY A 3 15.49 1.23 -21.62
C GLY A 3 15.12 1.26 -20.14
N GLU A 4 15.94 0.73 -19.24
CA GLU A 4 15.73 0.83 -17.80
C GLU A 4 15.89 2.25 -17.29
N ARG A 5 16.87 2.97 -17.81
CA ARG A 5 17.12 4.36 -17.45
C ARG A 5 15.95 5.26 -17.87
N GLU A 6 15.46 5.07 -19.09
CA GLU A 6 14.29 5.80 -19.58
C GLU A 6 13.03 5.47 -18.80
N LYS A 7 12.83 4.18 -18.44
CA LYS A 7 11.74 3.71 -17.59
C LYS A 7 11.74 4.43 -16.23
N LEU A 8 12.90 4.52 -15.57
CA LEU A 8 13.03 5.20 -14.28
C LEU A 8 12.78 6.72 -14.36
N LEU A 9 13.15 7.36 -15.46
CA LEU A 9 12.87 8.79 -15.67
C LEU A 9 11.36 9.08 -15.83
N LYS A 10 10.60 8.13 -16.37
CA LYS A 10 9.15 8.22 -16.57
C LYS A 10 8.34 7.60 -15.42
N MET A 11 8.99 7.26 -14.30
CA MET A 11 8.37 6.52 -13.20
C MET A 11 7.16 7.26 -12.62
N GLU A 12 7.27 8.57 -12.37
CA GLU A 12 6.18 9.37 -11.81
C GLU A 12 4.96 9.40 -12.73
N GLU A 13 5.17 9.56 -14.04
CA GLU A 13 4.08 9.52 -15.02
C GLU A 13 3.41 8.15 -15.04
N THR A 14 4.19 7.09 -15.06
CA THR A 14 3.68 5.71 -15.12
C THR A 14 2.89 5.34 -13.87
N LEU A 15 3.41 5.65 -12.68
CA LEU A 15 2.72 5.41 -11.41
C LEU A 15 1.48 6.30 -11.26
N GLY A 16 1.56 7.55 -11.69
CA GLY A 16 0.46 8.51 -11.60
C GLY A 16 -0.77 8.12 -12.42
N LYS A 17 -0.62 7.32 -13.47
CA LYS A 17 -1.74 6.75 -14.23
C LYS A 17 -2.54 5.72 -13.46
N ARG A 18 -1.94 5.09 -12.45
CA ARG A 18 -2.57 4.06 -11.62
C ARG A 18 -2.99 4.56 -10.23
N VAL A 19 -2.25 5.52 -9.70
CA VAL A 19 -2.45 6.06 -8.35
C VAL A 19 -2.96 7.48 -8.46
N ILE A 20 -4.27 7.62 -8.38
CA ILE A 20 -4.95 8.90 -8.55
C ILE A 20 -4.95 9.70 -7.24
N GLY A 21 -4.67 11.00 -7.34
CA GLY A 21 -4.82 11.94 -6.23
C GLY A 21 -3.69 11.95 -5.19
N GLN A 22 -2.58 11.23 -5.41
CA GLN A 22 -1.46 11.11 -4.49
C GLN A 22 -0.13 11.51 -5.16
N LYS A 23 -0.09 12.66 -5.83
CA LYS A 23 1.07 13.09 -6.62
C LYS A 23 2.35 13.20 -5.79
N ASP A 24 2.26 13.72 -4.56
CA ASP A 24 3.43 13.90 -3.69
C ASP A 24 3.98 12.56 -3.21
N ALA A 25 3.11 11.62 -2.89
CA ALA A 25 3.50 10.25 -2.54
C ALA A 25 4.23 9.56 -3.71
N VAL A 26 3.68 9.66 -4.91
CA VAL A 26 4.29 9.11 -6.13
C VAL A 26 5.65 9.76 -6.40
N ALA A 27 5.76 11.07 -6.27
CA ALA A 27 7.02 11.80 -6.48
C ALA A 27 8.09 11.41 -5.44
N ALA A 28 7.73 11.32 -4.16
CA ALA A 28 8.66 10.96 -3.09
C ALA A 28 9.22 9.54 -3.27
N VAL A 29 8.36 8.57 -3.54
CA VAL A 29 8.78 7.18 -3.82
C VAL A 29 9.65 7.11 -5.06
N SER A 30 9.27 7.79 -6.13
CA SER A 30 10.03 7.77 -7.38
C SER A 30 11.43 8.35 -7.22
N LYS A 31 11.59 9.44 -6.47
CA LYS A 31 12.91 10.03 -6.14
C LYS A 31 13.78 9.06 -5.36
N ALA A 32 13.23 8.38 -4.35
CA ALA A 32 13.99 7.45 -3.52
C ALA A 32 14.40 6.21 -4.32
N VAL A 33 13.52 5.65 -5.14
CA VAL A 33 13.84 4.52 -6.01
C VAL A 33 14.91 4.88 -7.05
N ARG A 34 14.81 6.05 -7.68
CA ARG A 34 15.86 6.53 -8.60
C ARG A 34 17.21 6.67 -7.91
N ARG A 35 17.24 7.21 -6.70
CA ARG A 35 18.47 7.35 -5.89
C ARG A 35 19.11 5.98 -5.60
N ALA A 36 18.31 5.01 -5.21
CA ALA A 36 18.78 3.64 -4.97
C ALA A 36 19.30 2.96 -6.24
N ARG A 37 18.58 3.08 -7.35
CA ARG A 37 19.00 2.52 -8.65
C ARG A 37 20.21 3.22 -9.26
N ALA A 38 20.47 4.45 -8.91
CA ALA A 38 21.68 5.16 -9.30
C ALA A 38 22.93 4.74 -8.49
N GLY A 39 22.80 3.81 -7.54
CA GLY A 39 23.91 3.34 -6.70
C GLY A 39 24.34 4.33 -5.62
N LEU A 40 23.48 5.29 -5.29
CA LEU A 40 23.76 6.31 -4.26
C LEU A 40 23.31 5.88 -2.86
N GLN A 41 22.84 4.64 -2.74
CA GLN A 41 22.40 4.06 -1.47
C GLN A 41 23.32 2.89 -1.09
N ASP A 42 23.36 2.57 0.22
CA ASP A 42 24.12 1.42 0.72
C ASP A 42 23.64 0.12 0.05
N PRO A 43 24.52 -0.63 -0.64
CA PRO A 43 24.16 -1.86 -1.33
C PRO A 43 23.72 -3.00 -0.40
N ASN A 44 24.00 -2.88 0.91
CA ASN A 44 23.58 -3.86 1.92
C ASN A 44 22.17 -3.58 2.46
N ARG A 45 21.47 -2.57 1.97
CA ARG A 45 20.10 -2.24 2.38
C ARG A 45 19.09 -2.67 1.30
N PRO A 46 17.79 -2.84 1.66
CA PRO A 46 16.73 -3.01 0.67
C PRO A 46 16.73 -1.90 -0.40
N LEU A 47 16.10 -2.15 -1.54
CA LEU A 47 15.97 -1.17 -2.64
C LEU A 47 15.33 0.15 -2.20
N GLY A 48 14.49 0.09 -1.19
CA GLY A 48 13.87 1.23 -0.55
C GLY A 48 13.06 0.79 0.64
N SER A 49 12.81 1.70 1.56
CA SER A 49 12.01 1.50 2.76
C SER A 49 11.14 2.72 3.03
N PHE A 50 9.83 2.51 3.07
CA PHE A 50 8.84 3.59 3.16
C PHE A 50 7.81 3.30 4.23
N LEU A 51 7.44 4.34 4.99
CA LEU A 51 6.28 4.31 5.86
C LEU A 51 5.15 5.13 5.23
N PHE A 52 4.05 4.47 4.90
CA PHE A 52 2.85 5.09 4.34
C PHE A 52 1.85 5.36 5.45
N LEU A 53 1.53 6.62 5.65
CA LEU A 53 0.57 7.11 6.64
C LEU A 53 -0.69 7.64 5.96
N GLY A 54 -1.82 7.42 6.55
CA GLY A 54 -3.09 7.95 6.06
C GLY A 54 -4.27 7.02 6.27
N PRO A 55 -5.50 7.52 6.04
CA PRO A 55 -6.72 6.75 6.22
C PRO A 55 -6.79 5.55 5.27
N THR A 56 -7.74 4.67 5.51
CA THR A 56 -8.01 3.53 4.64
C THR A 56 -8.61 3.99 3.31
N GLY A 57 -8.26 3.32 2.22
CA GLY A 57 -8.88 3.55 0.91
C GLY A 57 -8.35 4.74 0.12
N VAL A 58 -7.22 5.34 0.51
CA VAL A 58 -6.63 6.51 -0.17
C VAL A 58 -5.57 6.19 -1.22
N GLY A 59 -5.25 4.91 -1.45
CA GLY A 59 -4.32 4.49 -2.48
C GLY A 59 -3.01 3.86 -2.01
N LYS A 60 -2.80 3.63 -0.71
CA LYS A 60 -1.57 3.01 -0.18
C LYS A 60 -1.29 1.62 -0.79
N THR A 61 -2.29 0.76 -0.81
CA THR A 61 -2.18 -0.58 -1.41
C THR A 61 -2.05 -0.51 -2.94
N GLU A 62 -2.73 0.42 -3.59
CA GLU A 62 -2.61 0.59 -5.03
C GLU A 62 -1.22 1.05 -5.45
N LEU A 63 -0.62 1.99 -4.72
CA LEU A 63 0.76 2.39 -4.96
C LEU A 63 1.73 1.22 -4.74
N THR A 64 1.50 0.40 -3.74
CA THR A 64 2.31 -0.80 -3.49
C THR A 64 2.26 -1.78 -4.67
N LYS A 65 1.08 -2.05 -5.21
CA LYS A 65 0.90 -2.90 -6.41
C LYS A 65 1.52 -2.26 -7.65
N ALA A 66 1.34 -0.96 -7.82
CA ALA A 66 1.93 -0.23 -8.93
C ALA A 66 3.46 -0.27 -8.91
N LEU A 67 4.07 -0.20 -7.73
CA LEU A 67 5.52 -0.36 -7.54
C LEU A 67 5.99 -1.77 -7.86
N ALA A 68 5.25 -2.80 -7.45
CA ALA A 68 5.56 -4.18 -7.82
C ALA A 68 5.54 -4.38 -9.33
N GLY A 69 4.51 -3.91 -10.01
CA GLY A 69 4.39 -3.95 -11.47
C GLY A 69 5.50 -3.16 -12.17
N PHE A 70 5.83 -1.98 -11.66
CA PHE A 70 6.86 -1.14 -12.24
C PHE A 70 8.27 -1.71 -12.09
N LEU A 71 8.63 -2.16 -10.89
CA LEU A 71 10.00 -2.61 -10.58
C LEU A 71 10.27 -4.06 -11.00
N PHE A 72 9.27 -4.92 -10.93
CA PHE A 72 9.41 -6.37 -11.08
C PHE A 72 8.57 -6.95 -12.22
N ASP A 73 7.93 -6.10 -13.00
CA ASP A 73 7.08 -6.43 -14.15
C ASP A 73 5.91 -7.38 -13.82
N ASP A 74 5.47 -7.40 -12.55
CA ASP A 74 4.39 -8.23 -12.06
C ASP A 74 3.71 -7.57 -10.84
N ASP A 75 2.45 -7.22 -10.97
CA ASP A 75 1.65 -6.62 -9.88
C ASP A 75 1.51 -7.56 -8.65
N ASN A 76 1.68 -8.86 -8.86
CA ASN A 76 1.66 -9.88 -7.80
C ASN A 76 3.06 -10.17 -7.23
N ALA A 77 4.10 -9.44 -7.66
CA ALA A 77 5.42 -9.52 -7.07
C ALA A 77 5.45 -8.83 -5.69
N MET A 78 4.57 -9.27 -4.79
CA MET A 78 4.48 -8.75 -3.43
C MET A 78 4.01 -9.81 -2.45
N VAL A 79 4.49 -9.71 -1.24
CA VAL A 79 3.96 -10.40 -0.07
C VAL A 79 3.38 -9.37 0.89
N ARG A 80 2.18 -9.63 1.40
CA ARG A 80 1.52 -8.82 2.42
C ARG A 80 1.52 -9.55 3.75
N ILE A 81 2.00 -8.88 4.78
CA ILE A 81 2.03 -9.36 6.16
C ILE A 81 1.25 -8.37 7.01
N ASP A 82 0.12 -8.82 7.53
CA ASP A 82 -0.70 -8.02 8.44
C ASP A 82 -0.14 -8.11 9.86
N MET A 83 0.38 -6.99 10.36
CA MET A 83 0.99 -6.93 11.68
C MET A 83 -0.01 -7.08 12.83
N SER A 84 -1.31 -6.98 12.59
CA SER A 84 -2.33 -7.31 13.58
C SER A 84 -2.32 -8.78 14.00
N GLU A 85 -1.76 -9.66 13.17
CA GLU A 85 -1.56 -11.09 13.47
C GLU A 85 -0.25 -11.37 14.26
N PHE A 86 0.58 -10.34 14.48
CA PHE A 86 1.91 -10.42 15.10
C PHE A 86 2.04 -9.51 16.33
N MET A 87 0.97 -9.43 17.12
CA MET A 87 0.89 -8.60 18.32
C MET A 87 1.55 -9.23 19.55
N GLU A 88 1.82 -10.52 19.51
CA GLU A 88 2.34 -11.28 20.65
C GLU A 88 3.82 -11.63 20.44
N LYS A 89 4.54 -11.79 21.57
CA LYS A 89 5.98 -12.06 21.56
C LYS A 89 6.36 -13.31 20.76
N HIS A 90 5.60 -14.39 20.90
CA HIS A 90 5.87 -15.65 20.18
C HIS A 90 5.52 -15.61 18.70
N SER A 91 4.90 -14.54 18.23
CA SER A 91 4.61 -14.35 16.79
C SER A 91 5.88 -14.20 15.94
N VAL A 92 7.03 -13.85 16.54
CA VAL A 92 8.31 -13.77 15.82
C VAL A 92 8.65 -15.10 15.16
N SER A 93 8.43 -16.23 15.83
CA SER A 93 8.69 -17.55 15.24
C SER A 93 7.82 -17.88 14.03
N ARG A 94 6.60 -17.33 13.95
CA ARG A 94 5.75 -17.43 12.76
C ARG A 94 6.31 -16.60 11.59
N LEU A 95 6.95 -15.49 11.91
CA LEU A 95 7.50 -14.58 10.91
C LEU A 95 8.80 -15.09 10.28
N ILE A 96 9.73 -15.57 11.11
CA ILE A 96 11.08 -15.96 10.69
C ILE A 96 11.35 -17.47 10.76
N GLY A 97 10.43 -18.26 11.27
CA GLY A 97 10.56 -19.70 11.50
C GLY A 97 10.90 -20.03 12.96
N ALA A 98 10.44 -21.20 13.42
CA ALA A 98 10.73 -21.72 14.75
C ALA A 98 12.14 -22.30 14.81
N PRO A 99 12.84 -22.20 15.97
CA PRO A 99 14.12 -22.86 16.17
C PRO A 99 13.98 -24.40 16.17
N PRO A 100 15.09 -25.14 15.98
CA PRO A 100 15.07 -26.60 16.04
C PRO A 100 14.46 -27.13 17.35
N GLY A 101 13.56 -28.11 17.22
CA GLY A 101 12.86 -28.73 18.35
C GLY A 101 11.58 -28.06 18.81
N TYR A 102 11.18 -26.97 18.17
CA TYR A 102 9.89 -26.31 18.41
C TYR A 102 8.85 -26.67 17.36
N VAL A 103 7.57 -26.59 17.74
CA VAL A 103 6.45 -26.80 16.80
C VAL A 103 6.50 -25.75 15.69
N GLY A 104 6.34 -26.20 14.43
CA GLY A 104 6.39 -25.32 13.25
C GLY A 104 7.80 -25.15 12.64
N TYR A 105 8.82 -25.86 13.14
CA TYR A 105 10.18 -25.81 12.58
C TYR A 105 10.24 -26.14 11.09
N ASP A 106 9.49 -27.16 10.65
CA ASP A 106 9.48 -27.62 9.26
C ASP A 106 8.71 -26.69 8.32
N GLU A 107 7.82 -25.86 8.86
CA GLU A 107 6.98 -24.95 8.05
C GLU A 107 7.73 -23.70 7.56
N GLY A 108 8.80 -23.32 8.29
CA GLY A 108 9.51 -22.08 8.02
C GLY A 108 8.74 -20.81 8.45
N GLY A 109 9.34 -19.64 8.28
CA GLY A 109 8.71 -18.35 8.59
C GLY A 109 7.97 -17.77 7.39
N VAL A 110 6.82 -17.16 7.62
CA VAL A 110 6.00 -16.54 6.57
C VAL A 110 6.81 -15.52 5.77
N LEU A 111 7.54 -14.64 6.43
CA LEU A 111 8.37 -13.61 5.80
C LEU A 111 9.60 -14.22 5.12
N THR A 112 10.36 -15.01 5.85
CA THR A 112 11.63 -15.55 5.37
C THR A 112 11.45 -16.51 4.20
N GLU A 113 10.44 -17.37 4.23
CA GLU A 113 10.14 -18.28 3.10
C GLU A 113 9.64 -17.51 1.87
N ALA A 114 8.79 -16.49 2.05
CA ALA A 114 8.29 -15.69 0.94
C ALA A 114 9.44 -14.99 0.18
N VAL A 115 10.37 -14.38 0.91
CA VAL A 115 11.52 -13.67 0.30
C VAL A 115 12.56 -14.64 -0.25
N ARG A 116 12.79 -15.77 0.42
CA ARG A 116 13.69 -16.80 -0.10
C ARG A 116 13.22 -17.38 -1.44
N ARG A 117 11.91 -17.60 -1.59
CA ARG A 117 11.31 -18.12 -2.82
C ARG A 117 11.27 -17.07 -3.93
N ARG A 118 11.05 -15.82 -3.57
CA ARG A 118 10.97 -14.70 -4.50
C ARG A 118 11.75 -13.51 -3.97
N PRO A 119 13.05 -13.41 -4.29
CA PRO A 119 13.92 -12.34 -3.77
C PRO A 119 13.58 -10.94 -4.31
N TYR A 120 13.01 -10.88 -5.52
CA TYR A 120 12.64 -9.64 -6.21
C TYR A 120 11.15 -9.39 -6.05
N GLN A 121 10.77 -8.68 -4.99
CA GLN A 121 9.38 -8.36 -4.69
C GLN A 121 9.24 -7.17 -3.76
N VAL A 122 8.01 -6.69 -3.62
CA VAL A 122 7.62 -5.76 -2.57
C VAL A 122 7.20 -6.55 -1.32
N VAL A 123 7.71 -6.17 -0.17
CA VAL A 123 7.25 -6.68 1.13
C VAL A 123 6.44 -5.60 1.81
N LEU A 124 5.15 -5.83 1.95
CA LEU A 124 4.20 -4.92 2.60
C LEU A 124 3.91 -5.40 4.02
N PHE A 125 4.31 -4.60 5.01
CA PHE A 125 3.91 -4.75 6.41
C PHE A 125 2.74 -3.83 6.70
N ASP A 126 1.56 -4.38 6.81
CA ASP A 126 0.34 -3.63 7.03
C ASP A 126 0.05 -3.43 8.52
N GLU A 127 -0.43 -2.25 8.90
CA GLU A 127 -0.75 -1.89 10.30
C GLU A 127 0.44 -2.08 11.26
N VAL A 128 1.60 -1.56 10.89
CA VAL A 128 2.87 -1.79 11.60
C VAL A 128 2.86 -1.31 13.05
N GLU A 129 2.02 -0.35 13.41
CA GLU A 129 1.82 0.13 14.78
C GLU A 129 1.31 -0.96 15.75
N LYS A 130 0.70 -2.03 15.24
CA LYS A 130 0.17 -3.14 16.04
C LYS A 130 1.19 -4.22 16.36
N ALA A 131 2.34 -4.22 15.71
CA ALA A 131 3.36 -5.24 15.89
C ALA A 131 3.96 -5.24 17.31
N HIS A 132 4.23 -6.45 17.85
CA HIS A 132 4.98 -6.58 19.09
C HIS A 132 6.39 -6.00 18.94
N THR A 133 6.97 -5.52 20.05
CA THR A 133 8.33 -4.93 20.06
C THR A 133 9.39 -5.86 19.48
N ASP A 134 9.31 -7.18 19.75
CA ASP A 134 10.25 -8.15 19.21
C ASP A 134 10.16 -8.30 17.68
N VAL A 135 8.98 -8.09 17.11
CA VAL A 135 8.77 -8.02 15.65
C VAL A 135 9.48 -6.80 15.08
N PHE A 136 9.45 -5.65 15.76
CA PHE A 136 10.21 -4.47 15.34
C PHE A 136 11.72 -4.73 15.28
N ASN A 137 12.27 -5.53 16.16
CA ASN A 137 13.69 -5.91 16.11
C ASN A 137 14.03 -6.66 14.82
N VAL A 138 13.12 -7.52 14.35
CA VAL A 138 13.25 -8.19 13.04
C VAL A 138 13.23 -7.19 11.90
N LEU A 139 12.29 -6.23 11.93
CA LEU A 139 12.20 -5.17 10.92
C LEU A 139 13.46 -4.30 10.90
N LEU A 140 13.98 -3.92 12.06
CA LEU A 140 15.23 -3.15 12.17
C LEU A 140 16.40 -3.88 11.52
N GLN A 141 16.53 -5.18 11.74
CA GLN A 141 17.59 -5.99 11.13
C GLN A 141 17.45 -6.01 9.60
N VAL A 142 16.25 -6.18 9.06
CA VAL A 142 16.00 -6.12 7.62
C VAL A 142 16.38 -4.76 7.04
N LEU A 143 16.00 -3.66 7.72
CA LEU A 143 16.25 -2.29 7.25
C LEU A 143 17.74 -1.91 7.33
N ASP A 144 18.49 -2.42 8.33
CA ASP A 144 19.90 -2.11 8.52
C ASP A 144 20.82 -2.97 7.66
N ASP A 145 20.64 -4.29 7.77
CA ASP A 145 21.58 -5.27 7.24
C ASP A 145 21.15 -5.81 5.88
N GLY A 146 19.90 -5.56 5.47
CA GLY A 146 19.30 -6.14 4.26
C GLY A 146 19.28 -7.66 4.28
N ARG A 147 19.48 -8.27 5.44
CA ARG A 147 19.54 -9.72 5.65
C ARG A 147 18.89 -10.11 6.95
N LEU A 148 18.33 -11.30 6.98
CA LEU A 148 17.67 -11.86 8.15
C LEU A 148 18.02 -13.33 8.27
N THR A 149 18.40 -13.77 9.46
CA THR A 149 18.63 -15.19 9.74
C THR A 149 17.31 -15.84 10.14
N ASP A 150 16.90 -16.89 9.43
CA ASP A 150 15.69 -17.65 9.74
C ASP A 150 15.88 -18.60 10.93
N GLY A 151 14.80 -19.24 11.36
CA GLY A 151 14.82 -20.20 12.48
C GLY A 151 15.68 -21.44 12.23
N GLN A 152 16.08 -21.71 10.99
CA GLN A 152 16.97 -22.80 10.59
C GLN A 152 18.43 -22.37 10.43
N GLY A 153 18.76 -21.13 10.79
CA GLY A 153 20.10 -20.57 10.68
C GLY A 153 20.51 -20.14 9.26
N ARG A 154 19.58 -20.11 8.31
CA ARG A 154 19.86 -19.68 6.94
C ARG A 154 19.70 -18.16 6.84
N GLN A 155 20.59 -17.51 6.09
CA GLN A 155 20.45 -16.10 5.76
C GLN A 155 19.49 -15.91 4.59
N VAL A 156 18.55 -14.97 4.74
CA VAL A 156 17.63 -14.53 3.71
C VAL A 156 17.99 -13.12 3.30
N ASP A 157 18.14 -12.90 1.99
CA ASP A 157 18.58 -11.64 1.40
C ASP A 157 17.38 -10.77 1.02
N PHE A 158 17.31 -9.56 1.59
CA PHE A 158 16.28 -8.55 1.35
C PHE A 158 16.78 -7.38 0.48
N THR A 159 18.03 -7.41 0.01
CA THR A 159 18.62 -6.28 -0.74
C THR A 159 17.95 -6.01 -2.08
N ASN A 160 17.23 -6.99 -2.64
CA ASN A 160 16.45 -6.86 -3.87
C ASN A 160 14.96 -6.62 -3.62
N THR A 161 14.56 -6.44 -2.37
CA THR A 161 13.16 -6.15 -2.00
C THR A 161 12.93 -4.66 -1.81
N LEU A 162 11.70 -4.24 -2.04
CA LEU A 162 11.19 -2.94 -1.62
C LEU A 162 10.34 -3.12 -0.36
N ILE A 163 10.68 -2.44 0.71
CA ILE A 163 9.96 -2.55 1.99
C ILE A 163 8.96 -1.41 2.10
N ILE A 164 7.70 -1.76 2.26
CA ILE A 164 6.62 -0.80 2.51
C ILE A 164 5.94 -1.16 3.82
N LEU A 165 5.82 -0.18 4.70
CA LEU A 165 5.10 -0.28 5.95
C LEU A 165 3.91 0.67 5.89
N THR A 166 2.74 0.24 6.37
CA THR A 166 1.57 1.10 6.46
C THR A 166 1.17 1.28 7.92
N SER A 167 0.63 2.45 8.25
CA SER A 167 0.09 2.76 9.55
C SER A 167 -1.09 3.71 9.44
N ASN A 168 -2.03 3.59 10.38
CA ASN A 168 -3.17 4.49 10.54
C ASN A 168 -2.92 5.59 11.58
N LEU A 169 -1.71 5.69 12.13
CA LEU A 169 -1.35 6.75 13.05
C LEU A 169 -1.52 8.13 12.40
N GLY A 170 -2.18 9.04 13.11
CA GLY A 170 -2.44 10.39 12.60
C GLY A 170 -3.52 10.48 11.51
N SER A 171 -4.18 9.38 11.15
CA SER A 171 -5.18 9.34 10.07
C SER A 171 -6.34 10.30 10.30
N GLN A 172 -6.71 10.60 11.54
CA GLN A 172 -7.75 11.58 11.86
C GLN A 172 -7.42 12.99 11.35
N TYR A 173 -6.17 13.40 11.42
CA TYR A 173 -5.75 14.71 10.90
C TYR A 173 -5.81 14.75 9.38
N LEU A 174 -5.38 13.69 8.73
CA LEU A 174 -5.38 13.56 7.27
C LEU A 174 -6.79 13.38 6.68
N ALA A 175 -7.69 12.72 7.43
CA ALA A 175 -9.07 12.52 7.02
C ALA A 175 -9.93 13.79 7.16
N ASN A 176 -9.59 14.68 8.10
CA ASN A 176 -10.32 15.91 8.39
C ASN A 176 -9.81 17.10 7.57
N LEU A 177 -8.83 16.94 6.69
CA LEU A 177 -8.42 17.99 5.77
C LEU A 177 -9.61 18.39 4.89
N GLU A 178 -9.88 19.68 4.84
CA GLU A 178 -10.88 20.24 3.93
C GLU A 178 -10.36 20.26 2.49
N ASP A 179 -11.27 20.29 1.53
CA ASP A 179 -10.90 20.36 0.12
C ASP A 179 -10.08 21.63 -0.13
N GLY A 180 -8.86 21.44 -0.67
CA GLY A 180 -7.91 22.52 -0.93
C GLY A 180 -6.95 22.85 0.21
N GLN A 181 -7.04 22.20 1.37
CA GLN A 181 -6.03 22.29 2.41
C GLN A 181 -4.83 21.41 2.09
N ASP A 182 -3.64 21.96 2.34
CA ASP A 182 -2.38 21.27 2.12
C ASP A 182 -2.12 20.24 3.23
N VAL A 183 -1.61 19.07 2.85
CA VAL A 183 -1.16 18.01 3.76
C VAL A 183 -0.08 18.54 4.72
N GLU A 184 0.76 19.46 4.26
CA GLU A 184 1.80 20.10 5.05
C GLU A 184 1.25 20.81 6.31
N SER A 185 0.00 21.27 6.27
CA SER A 185 -0.63 21.94 7.41
C SER A 185 -0.86 21.03 8.62
N VAL A 186 -1.01 19.74 8.43
CA VAL A 186 -1.26 18.72 9.49
C VAL A 186 -0.06 17.79 9.70
N GLU A 187 0.96 17.89 8.89
CA GLU A 187 2.16 17.06 8.99
C GLU A 187 2.78 17.09 10.39
N PRO A 188 2.94 18.26 11.07
CA PRO A 188 3.52 18.30 12.41
C PRO A 188 2.74 17.46 13.43
N GLN A 189 1.39 17.50 13.41
CA GLN A 189 0.55 16.73 14.31
C GLN A 189 0.64 15.21 14.01
N VAL A 190 0.65 14.83 12.74
CA VAL A 190 0.81 13.44 12.32
C VAL A 190 2.18 12.91 12.77
N MET A 191 3.23 13.69 12.52
CA MET A 191 4.60 13.30 12.89
C MET A 191 4.82 13.25 14.40
N GLU A 192 4.14 14.07 15.18
CA GLU A 192 4.16 13.98 16.64
C GLU A 192 3.62 12.62 17.12
N MET A 193 2.48 12.17 16.58
CA MET A 193 1.94 10.84 16.90
C MET A 193 2.88 9.72 16.48
N VAL A 194 3.46 9.81 15.31
CA VAL A 194 4.41 8.82 14.77
C VAL A 194 5.64 8.71 15.67
N ARG A 195 6.23 9.84 16.06
CA ARG A 195 7.40 9.89 16.97
C ARG A 195 7.08 9.43 18.39
N GLY A 196 5.83 9.62 18.82
CA GLY A 196 5.36 9.13 20.13
C GLY A 196 5.18 7.61 20.16
N HIS A 197 4.94 6.98 19.01
CA HIS A 197 4.69 5.54 18.91
C HIS A 197 5.93 4.73 18.51
N PHE A 198 6.66 5.19 17.49
CA PHE A 198 7.83 4.51 16.97
C PHE A 198 9.13 5.07 17.55
N ARG A 199 10.08 4.20 17.81
CA ARG A 199 11.40 4.59 18.29
C ARG A 199 12.14 5.40 17.21
N PRO A 200 12.94 6.43 17.59
CA PRO A 200 13.72 7.22 16.64
C PRO A 200 14.64 6.37 15.77
N GLU A 201 15.24 5.33 16.31
CA GLU A 201 16.10 4.42 15.56
C GLU A 201 15.39 3.72 14.41
N PHE A 202 14.10 3.37 14.58
CA PHE A 202 13.28 2.79 13.50
C PHE A 202 12.99 3.83 12.42
N LEU A 203 12.51 5.01 12.81
CA LEU A 203 12.15 6.08 11.86
C LEU A 203 13.36 6.56 11.05
N ASN A 204 14.54 6.63 11.66
CA ASN A 204 15.76 7.07 11.01
C ASN A 204 16.29 6.09 9.94
N ARG A 205 15.85 4.85 9.96
CA ARG A 205 16.23 3.84 8.98
C ARG A 205 15.35 3.82 7.74
N LEU A 206 14.20 4.48 7.81
CA LEU A 206 13.31 4.63 6.67
C LEU A 206 13.86 5.65 5.68
N ASP A 207 13.74 5.36 4.40
CA ASP A 207 14.15 6.31 3.35
C ASP A 207 13.21 7.50 3.30
N GLU A 208 11.90 7.27 3.40
CA GLU A 208 10.88 8.33 3.43
C GLU A 208 9.68 7.91 4.27
N ILE A 209 9.06 8.91 4.90
CA ILE A 209 7.73 8.81 5.53
C ILE A 209 6.78 9.60 4.64
N ILE A 210 5.75 8.95 4.13
CA ILE A 210 4.87 9.49 3.10
C ILE A 210 3.45 9.61 3.63
N LEU A 211 2.88 10.81 3.55
CA LEU A 211 1.53 11.09 3.97
C LEU A 211 0.57 10.98 2.79
N PHE A 212 -0.47 10.17 2.96
CA PHE A 212 -1.59 10.03 2.02
C PHE A 212 -2.78 10.82 2.56
N HIS A 213 -3.36 11.66 1.74
CA HIS A 213 -4.53 12.45 2.11
C HIS A 213 -5.84 11.83 1.59
N ARG A 214 -6.96 12.30 2.10
CA ARG A 214 -8.28 11.93 1.62
C ARG A 214 -8.43 12.28 0.13
N LEU A 215 -9.08 11.42 -0.62
CA LEU A 215 -9.41 11.68 -2.02
C LEU A 215 -10.65 12.57 -2.10
N GLY A 216 -10.56 13.64 -2.89
CA GLY A 216 -11.68 14.52 -3.19
C GLY A 216 -12.63 13.95 -4.25
N VAL A 217 -13.76 14.61 -4.46
CA VAL A 217 -14.77 14.21 -5.45
C VAL A 217 -14.18 14.19 -6.86
N GLU A 218 -13.28 15.11 -7.19
CA GLU A 218 -12.57 15.21 -8.46
C GLU A 218 -11.73 13.97 -8.80
N HIS A 219 -11.32 13.19 -7.79
CA HIS A 219 -10.55 11.96 -7.98
C HIS A 219 -11.44 10.74 -8.24
N MET A 220 -12.75 10.82 -7.95
CA MET A 220 -13.64 9.66 -8.02
C MET A 220 -13.86 9.19 -9.47
N ALA A 221 -14.10 10.09 -10.39
CA ALA A 221 -14.33 9.73 -11.79
C ALA A 221 -13.12 9.01 -12.42
N PRO A 222 -11.88 9.50 -12.33
CA PRO A 222 -10.70 8.78 -12.79
C PRO A 222 -10.52 7.40 -12.13
N ILE A 223 -10.83 7.26 -10.84
CA ILE A 223 -10.74 5.98 -10.13
C ILE A 223 -11.76 4.98 -10.68
N VAL A 224 -13.01 5.41 -10.86
CA VAL A 224 -14.06 4.57 -11.44
C VAL A 224 -13.67 4.13 -12.85
N GLU A 225 -13.16 5.03 -13.69
CA GLU A 225 -12.69 4.70 -15.04
C GLU A 225 -11.61 3.62 -15.05
N LEU A 226 -10.63 3.72 -14.14
CA LEU A 226 -9.59 2.73 -14.00
C LEU A 226 -10.14 1.36 -13.58
N GLN A 227 -11.05 1.32 -12.61
CA GLN A 227 -11.66 0.07 -12.13
C GLN A 227 -12.53 -0.57 -13.21
N VAL A 228 -13.35 0.24 -13.88
CA VAL A 228 -14.16 -0.20 -15.03
C VAL A 228 -13.27 -0.74 -16.15
N GLY A 229 -12.18 -0.05 -16.47
CA GLY A 229 -11.20 -0.50 -17.46
C GLY A 229 -10.59 -1.86 -17.13
N ARG A 230 -10.24 -2.10 -15.87
CA ARG A 230 -9.72 -3.41 -15.41
C ARG A 230 -10.75 -4.53 -15.58
N VAL A 231 -11.97 -4.30 -15.14
CA VAL A 231 -13.06 -5.28 -15.29
C VAL A 231 -13.34 -5.52 -16.78
N ALA A 232 -13.36 -4.49 -17.60
CA ALA A 232 -13.58 -4.61 -19.04
C ALA A 232 -12.46 -5.42 -19.74
N SER A 233 -11.22 -5.30 -19.29
CA SER A 233 -10.09 -6.08 -19.84
C SER A 233 -10.19 -7.58 -19.58
N VAL A 234 -10.79 -7.95 -18.44
CA VAL A 234 -10.95 -9.35 -18.03
C VAL A 234 -12.20 -9.99 -18.66
N TYR A 235 -13.33 -9.28 -18.66
CA TYR A 235 -14.63 -9.83 -19.04
C TYR A 235 -15.16 -9.28 -20.39
N GLY A 236 -14.47 -8.32 -20.98
CA GLY A 236 -14.92 -7.58 -22.16
C GLY A 236 -15.86 -6.41 -21.83
N ALA A 237 -15.92 -5.44 -22.72
CA ALA A 237 -16.68 -4.20 -22.47
C ALA A 237 -18.21 -4.36 -22.54
N ARG A 238 -18.70 -5.32 -23.34
CA ARG A 238 -20.15 -5.49 -23.56
C ARG A 238 -20.91 -6.00 -22.34
N PRO A 239 -20.46 -7.06 -21.63
CA PRO A 239 -21.10 -7.50 -20.40
C PRO A 239 -21.10 -6.44 -19.31
N LEU A 240 -20.00 -5.69 -19.18
CA LEU A 240 -19.89 -4.62 -18.19
C LEU A 240 -20.87 -3.47 -18.49
N LYS A 241 -20.94 -3.02 -19.75
CA LYS A 241 -21.90 -1.97 -20.15
C LYS A 241 -23.33 -2.38 -19.82
N ARG A 242 -23.70 -3.62 -20.11
CA ARG A 242 -25.03 -4.16 -19.77
C ARG A 242 -25.27 -4.24 -18.27
N ALA A 243 -24.25 -4.63 -17.50
CA ALA A 243 -24.34 -4.69 -16.05
C ALA A 243 -24.52 -3.28 -15.44
N VAL A 244 -23.73 -2.30 -15.87
CA VAL A 244 -23.88 -0.90 -15.45
C VAL A 244 -25.25 -0.37 -15.81
N GLN A 245 -25.72 -0.62 -17.01
CA GLN A 245 -27.03 -0.20 -17.44
C GLN A 245 -28.13 -0.82 -16.57
N ARG A 246 -28.14 -2.13 -16.44
CA ARG A 246 -29.20 -2.89 -15.74
C ARG A 246 -29.22 -2.69 -14.23
N TYR A 247 -28.04 -2.65 -13.60
CA TYR A 247 -27.95 -2.66 -12.13
C TYR A 247 -27.73 -1.25 -11.53
N LEU A 248 -27.36 -0.28 -12.33
CA LEU A 248 -27.12 1.09 -11.88
C LEU A 248 -28.02 2.10 -12.60
N GLN A 249 -27.93 2.18 -13.93
CA GLN A 249 -28.62 3.24 -14.69
C GLN A 249 -30.14 3.10 -14.66
N ASP A 250 -30.67 1.90 -14.87
CA ASP A 250 -32.12 1.66 -14.90
C ASP A 250 -32.74 1.94 -13.52
N PRO A 251 -32.24 1.39 -12.38
CA PRO A 251 -32.77 1.73 -11.07
C PRO A 251 -32.62 3.20 -10.69
N LEU A 252 -31.53 3.84 -11.11
CA LEU A 252 -31.31 5.26 -10.87
C LEU A 252 -32.31 6.11 -11.66
N ALA A 253 -32.56 5.78 -12.92
CA ALA A 253 -33.53 6.47 -13.75
C ALA A 253 -34.96 6.35 -13.20
N GLU A 254 -35.34 5.16 -12.71
CA GLU A 254 -36.63 4.95 -12.06
C GLU A 254 -36.80 5.83 -10.82
N LYS A 255 -35.79 5.91 -9.95
CA LYS A 255 -35.81 6.76 -8.74
C LYS A 255 -35.84 8.27 -9.08
N LEU A 256 -35.12 8.69 -10.11
CA LEU A 256 -35.16 10.07 -10.60
C LEU A 256 -36.55 10.44 -11.14
N LEU A 257 -37.15 9.56 -11.96
CA LEU A 257 -38.48 9.79 -12.52
C LEU A 257 -39.59 9.73 -11.47
N ALA A 258 -39.39 8.92 -10.41
CA ALA A 258 -40.31 8.86 -9.27
C ALA A 258 -40.19 10.09 -8.34
N GLY A 259 -39.21 10.97 -8.56
CA GLY A 259 -38.96 12.12 -7.67
C GLY A 259 -38.37 11.77 -6.32
N GLU A 260 -37.83 10.57 -6.18
CA GLU A 260 -37.18 10.10 -4.93
C GLU A 260 -35.80 10.71 -4.71
N ILE A 261 -35.22 11.29 -5.75
CA ILE A 261 -33.88 11.92 -5.71
C ILE A 261 -34.07 13.42 -5.99
N PRO A 262 -33.90 14.28 -4.97
CA PRO A 262 -33.94 15.73 -5.17
C PRO A 262 -32.74 16.25 -5.98
N ASP A 263 -32.93 17.37 -6.66
CA ASP A 263 -31.83 18.05 -7.34
C ASP A 263 -30.70 18.41 -6.37
N GLY A 264 -29.47 18.03 -6.74
CA GLY A 264 -28.29 18.27 -5.89
C GLY A 264 -28.09 17.29 -4.74
N ALA A 265 -28.89 16.23 -4.65
CA ALA A 265 -28.71 15.21 -3.62
C ALA A 265 -27.44 14.39 -3.82
N SER A 266 -26.78 14.05 -2.73
CA SER A 266 -25.68 13.07 -2.73
C SER A 266 -26.26 11.66 -2.78
N LEU A 267 -25.70 10.80 -3.63
CA LEU A 267 -26.09 9.40 -3.72
C LEU A 267 -24.99 8.52 -3.18
N ARG A 268 -25.38 7.60 -2.32
CA ARG A 268 -24.52 6.52 -1.86
C ARG A 268 -24.93 5.22 -2.54
N ILE A 269 -23.97 4.56 -3.16
CA ILE A 269 -24.15 3.28 -3.83
C ILE A 269 -23.31 2.26 -3.08
N ASP A 270 -23.98 1.28 -2.48
CA ASP A 270 -23.33 0.21 -1.73
C ASP A 270 -23.72 -1.15 -2.33
N GLU A 271 -22.92 -2.17 -2.09
CA GLU A 271 -23.24 -3.56 -2.35
C GLU A 271 -23.88 -4.18 -1.11
N GLY A 272 -25.05 -4.80 -1.27
CA GLY A 272 -25.72 -5.55 -0.22
C GLY A 272 -26.48 -6.73 -0.82
N ASP A 273 -26.37 -7.91 -0.23
CA ASP A 273 -27.09 -9.14 -0.63
C ASP A 273 -26.97 -9.49 -2.13
N GLY A 274 -25.83 -9.18 -2.75
CA GLY A 274 -25.59 -9.46 -4.18
C GLY A 274 -26.27 -8.50 -5.16
N ALA A 275 -26.77 -7.35 -4.69
CA ALA A 275 -27.34 -6.28 -5.50
C ALA A 275 -26.74 -4.91 -5.11
N LEU A 276 -26.81 -3.94 -6.04
CA LEU A 276 -26.47 -2.56 -5.73
C LEU A 276 -27.64 -1.88 -5.03
N SER A 277 -27.41 -1.26 -3.88
CA SER A 277 -28.34 -0.39 -3.17
C SER A 277 -28.00 1.07 -3.43
N ILE A 278 -29.00 1.88 -3.74
CA ILE A 278 -28.87 3.31 -3.98
C ILE A 278 -29.62 4.04 -2.88
N ALA A 279 -28.88 4.72 -2.00
CA ALA A 279 -29.42 5.55 -0.93
C ALA A 279 -29.20 7.02 -1.25
N VAL A 280 -30.19 7.85 -0.92
CA VAL A 280 -30.11 9.31 -1.00
C VAL A 280 -29.59 9.80 0.35
N GLY A 281 -28.43 10.51 0.34
CA GLY A 281 -27.80 11.08 1.52
C GLY A 281 -28.16 12.55 1.73
#